data_456de6e72096a2ae15f41606657035c2
#
_entry.id   456de6e72096a2ae15f41606657035c2
#
_cell.length_a   1.000
_cell.length_b   1.000
_cell.length_c   1.000
_cell.angle_alpha   90.00
_cell.angle_beta   90.00
_cell.angle_gamma   90.00
#
_symmetry.space_group_name_H-M   'P 1'
#
loop_
_entity.id
_entity.type
_entity.pdbx_description
1 polymer ?
#
loop_
_entity_poly.entity_id
_entity_poly.type
_entity_poly.pdbx_seq_one_letter_code
_entity_poly.pdbx_strand_id
1 'polypeptide(L)'
;AFFTDRFENSAASRSYADYIALKRIITAAKKDNSDSFTEADVQIFNRQLFPVSDADELLSAIWPKRDQIRGKAILTVACRLGSYDFATGEKVDRNNIRKRHHHHIYPDALLKEVEVQSYIALNCALINDDTNWDIGRKDPLSYLKDRYKWASEDIVNERLNSHLIPVKELANGGYEACTTDSERLEKVKRDFDAFIRKRAQYFAYAAKQLTDGKYVSSVEIINKNYDKANGT
;
A
#
# COMPACT_ATOMS: atom_id res chain seq x y z
N ALA A 1 -7.41 -2.44 12.74
CA ALA A 1 -6.86 -1.51 13.74
C ALA A 1 -6.06 -0.38 13.09
N PHE A 2 -5.09 -0.67 12.21
CA PHE A 2 -4.18 0.34 11.64
C PHE A 2 -4.83 1.38 10.73
N PHE A 3 -5.98 1.10 10.16
CA PHE A 3 -6.72 2.05 9.30
C PHE A 3 -7.73 2.90 10.07
N THR A 4 -7.77 2.80 11.39
CA THR A 4 -8.71 3.53 12.23
C THR A 4 -7.97 4.44 13.19
N ASP A 5 -8.62 5.50 13.66
CA ASP A 5 -8.07 6.42 14.64
C ASP A 5 -8.17 5.90 16.09
N ARG A 6 -8.58 4.63 16.26
CA ARG A 6 -8.82 4.03 17.58
C ARG A 6 -7.63 4.11 18.52
N PHE A 7 -6.41 4.07 17.97
CA PHE A 7 -5.18 4.06 18.74
C PHE A 7 -4.47 5.43 18.79
N GLU A 8 -5.03 6.47 18.22
CA GLU A 8 -4.44 7.81 18.29
C GLU A 8 -4.52 8.40 19.69
N ASN A 9 -5.66 8.17 20.36
CA ASN A 9 -5.90 8.64 21.73
C ASN A 9 -6.25 7.43 22.62
N SER A 10 -5.67 7.37 23.81
CA SER A 10 -5.98 6.33 24.82
C SER A 10 -5.66 4.91 24.35
N ALA A 11 -4.58 4.70 23.58
CA ALA A 11 -4.20 3.41 23.03
C ALA A 11 -4.14 2.28 24.06
N ALA A 12 -3.58 2.54 25.24
CA ALA A 12 -3.41 1.53 26.28
C ALA A 12 -4.76 1.01 26.81
N SER A 13 -5.70 1.90 27.16
CA SER A 13 -7.00 1.49 27.72
C SER A 13 -7.87 0.78 26.67
N ARG A 14 -7.86 1.24 25.41
CA ARG A 14 -8.61 0.63 24.32
C ARG A 14 -8.05 -0.73 23.94
N SER A 15 -6.73 -0.87 23.85
CA SER A 15 -6.09 -2.16 23.61
C SER A 15 -6.36 -3.17 24.72
N TYR A 16 -6.38 -2.69 25.98
CA TYR A 16 -6.71 -3.55 27.11
C TYR A 16 -8.16 -4.03 27.06
N ALA A 17 -9.11 -3.15 26.74
CA ALA A 17 -10.51 -3.52 26.58
C ALA A 17 -10.71 -4.57 25.46
N ASP A 18 -10.08 -4.36 24.30
CA ASP A 18 -10.10 -5.34 23.21
C ASP A 18 -9.43 -6.67 23.60
N TYR A 19 -8.33 -6.63 24.36
CA TYR A 19 -7.68 -7.84 24.88
C TYR A 19 -8.58 -8.63 25.81
N ILE A 20 -9.27 -7.98 26.73
CA ILE A 20 -10.20 -8.65 27.67
C ILE A 20 -11.36 -9.29 26.90
N ALA A 21 -11.92 -8.57 25.90
CA ALA A 21 -12.99 -9.10 25.06
C ALA A 21 -12.53 -10.34 24.28
N LEU A 22 -11.38 -10.27 23.62
CA LEU A 22 -10.77 -11.39 22.89
C LEU A 22 -10.49 -12.59 23.82
N LYS A 23 -9.97 -12.35 25.04
CA LYS A 23 -9.72 -13.41 26.01
C LYS A 23 -11.00 -14.12 26.41
N ARG A 24 -12.11 -13.40 26.60
CA ARG A 24 -13.42 -13.99 26.89
C ARG A 24 -13.89 -14.90 25.75
N ILE A 25 -13.82 -14.41 24.50
CA ILE A 25 -14.20 -15.17 23.30
C ILE A 25 -13.39 -16.46 23.20
N ILE A 26 -12.06 -16.38 23.31
CA ILE A 26 -11.19 -17.57 23.25
C ILE A 26 -11.49 -18.56 24.36
N THR A 27 -11.78 -18.07 25.58
CA THR A 27 -12.09 -18.93 26.72
C THR A 27 -13.44 -19.61 26.53
N ALA A 28 -14.43 -18.93 25.98
CA ALA A 28 -15.75 -19.48 25.70
C ALA A 28 -15.71 -20.51 24.55
N ALA A 29 -14.98 -20.21 23.48
CA ALA A 29 -14.79 -21.14 22.36
C ALA A 29 -14.14 -22.45 22.80
N LYS A 30 -13.23 -22.43 23.79
CA LYS A 30 -12.64 -23.63 24.38
C LYS A 30 -13.64 -24.49 25.21
N LYS A 31 -14.79 -23.92 25.57
CA LYS A 31 -15.84 -24.58 26.36
C LYS A 31 -17.07 -24.98 25.52
N ASP A 32 -16.93 -25.04 24.18
CA ASP A 32 -18.02 -25.25 23.22
C ASP A 32 -19.19 -24.25 23.30
N ASN A 33 -18.94 -23.08 23.83
CA ASN A 33 -19.92 -21.99 23.95
C ASN A 33 -19.68 -20.91 22.89
N SER A 34 -19.30 -21.30 21.66
CA SER A 34 -18.89 -20.39 20.59
C SER A 34 -20.03 -19.55 19.99
N ASP A 35 -21.30 -20.03 20.15
CA ASP A 35 -22.45 -19.36 19.50
C ASP A 35 -22.90 -18.06 20.18
N SER A 36 -22.28 -17.67 21.29
CA SER A 36 -22.69 -16.49 22.07
C SER A 36 -21.88 -15.24 21.80
N PHE A 37 -20.91 -15.26 20.88
CA PHE A 37 -20.04 -14.10 20.61
C PHE A 37 -20.12 -13.66 19.16
N THR A 38 -20.24 -12.34 18.98
CA THR A 38 -20.24 -11.68 17.68
C THR A 38 -19.01 -10.79 17.53
N GLU A 39 -18.65 -10.40 16.31
CA GLU A 39 -17.60 -9.42 16.05
C GLU A 39 -17.83 -8.11 16.82
N ALA A 40 -19.08 -7.76 17.11
CA ALA A 40 -19.44 -6.55 17.86
C ALA A 40 -18.96 -6.58 19.32
N ASP A 41 -18.71 -7.75 19.90
CA ASP A 41 -18.23 -7.90 21.28
C ASP A 41 -16.78 -7.40 21.46
N VAL A 42 -16.02 -7.30 20.37
CA VAL A 42 -14.69 -6.66 20.34
C VAL A 42 -14.81 -5.36 19.58
N GLN A 43 -14.73 -4.23 20.27
CA GLN A 43 -15.04 -2.92 19.69
C GLN A 43 -14.25 -2.59 18.42
N ILE A 44 -12.97 -3.02 18.34
CA ILE A 44 -12.15 -2.78 17.13
C ILE A 44 -12.70 -3.48 15.88
N PHE A 45 -13.52 -4.52 16.03
CA PHE A 45 -14.16 -5.22 14.90
C PHE A 45 -15.50 -4.61 14.51
N ASN A 46 -16.02 -3.68 15.29
CA ASN A 46 -17.27 -3.00 14.96
C ASN A 46 -17.07 -2.10 13.72
N ARG A 47 -17.60 -2.57 12.58
CA ARG A 47 -17.48 -1.90 11.27
C ARG A 47 -18.22 -0.58 11.17
N GLN A 48 -19.21 -0.35 12.00
CA GLN A 48 -19.94 0.93 12.07
C GLN A 48 -19.09 2.00 12.77
N LEU A 49 -18.36 1.61 13.83
CA LEU A 49 -17.49 2.51 14.57
C LEU A 49 -16.12 2.67 13.92
N PHE A 50 -15.61 1.61 13.31
CA PHE A 50 -14.27 1.55 12.69
C PHE A 50 -14.37 0.96 11.29
N PRO A 51 -14.91 1.71 10.31
CA PRO A 51 -15.00 1.24 8.94
C PRO A 51 -13.62 0.96 8.35
N VAL A 52 -13.56 0.07 7.38
CA VAL A 52 -12.36 -0.12 6.57
C VAL A 52 -12.23 1.08 5.65
N SER A 53 -11.06 1.70 5.61
CA SER A 53 -10.80 2.85 4.73
C SER A 53 -11.06 2.49 3.27
N ASP A 54 -11.77 3.36 2.58
CA ASP A 54 -11.97 3.30 1.15
C ASP A 54 -10.75 3.88 0.37
N ALA A 55 -10.82 3.89 -0.95
CA ALA A 55 -9.72 4.38 -1.77
C ALA A 55 -9.49 5.88 -1.58
N ASP A 56 -10.54 6.69 -1.44
CA ASP A 56 -10.43 8.15 -1.29
C ASP A 56 -9.80 8.53 0.05
N GLU A 57 -10.14 7.84 1.12
CA GLU A 57 -9.49 8.03 2.42
C GLU A 57 -8.00 7.66 2.37
N LEU A 58 -7.62 6.63 1.61
CA LEU A 58 -6.21 6.23 1.47
C LEU A 58 -5.38 7.25 0.70
N LEU A 59 -5.97 8.06 -0.19
CA LEU A 59 -5.27 9.14 -0.89
C LEU A 59 -4.68 10.17 0.07
N SER A 60 -5.29 10.37 1.23
CA SER A 60 -4.82 11.28 2.27
C SER A 60 -3.71 10.71 3.16
N ALA A 61 -3.34 9.42 3.01
CA ALA A 61 -2.33 8.79 3.85
C ALA A 61 -0.93 9.35 3.54
N ILE A 62 -0.35 10.05 4.51
CA ILE A 62 0.97 10.64 4.37
C ILE A 62 2.09 9.61 4.58
N TRP A 63 3.31 10.00 4.27
CA TRP A 63 4.51 9.15 4.32
C TRP A 63 4.61 8.35 5.62
N PRO A 64 4.95 7.06 5.59
CA PRO A 64 4.90 6.16 6.74
C PRO A 64 6.01 6.42 7.77
N LYS A 65 6.03 7.62 8.34
CA LYS A 65 6.90 8.01 9.45
C LYS A 65 6.34 7.51 10.80
N ARG A 66 7.07 7.85 11.89
CA ARG A 66 6.85 7.34 13.25
C ARG A 66 5.39 7.40 13.70
N ASP A 67 4.69 8.48 13.43
CA ASP A 67 3.35 8.74 13.96
C ASP A 67 2.23 8.50 12.94
N GLN A 68 2.59 8.06 11.71
CA GLN A 68 1.65 7.90 10.60
C GLN A 68 1.13 6.46 10.51
N ILE A 69 0.10 6.17 11.30
CA ILE A 69 -0.47 4.82 11.42
C ILE A 69 -1.03 4.34 10.09
N ARG A 70 -1.81 5.17 9.37
CA ARG A 70 -2.43 4.83 8.09
C ARG A 70 -1.37 4.54 7.00
N GLY A 71 -0.31 5.36 6.94
CA GLY A 71 0.80 5.11 6.03
C GLY A 71 1.53 3.78 6.32
N LYS A 72 1.74 3.46 7.59
CA LYS A 72 2.31 2.16 8.00
C LYS A 72 1.38 1.00 7.68
N ALA A 73 0.07 1.19 7.77
CA ALA A 73 -0.90 0.15 7.43
C ALA A 73 -0.80 -0.23 5.93
N ILE A 74 -0.64 0.75 5.04
CA ILE A 74 -0.40 0.52 3.60
C ILE A 74 0.85 -0.34 3.41
N LEU A 75 1.99 0.01 4.04
CA LEU A 75 3.21 -0.81 3.93
C LEU A 75 3.04 -2.20 4.55
N THR A 76 2.28 -2.34 5.64
CA THR A 76 2.01 -3.64 6.26
C THR A 76 1.23 -4.56 5.32
N VAL A 77 0.24 -4.04 4.60
CA VAL A 77 -0.49 -4.80 3.57
C VAL A 77 0.46 -5.22 2.46
N ALA A 78 1.31 -4.32 1.96
CA ALA A 78 2.32 -4.68 0.95
C ALA A 78 3.27 -5.77 1.46
N CYS A 79 3.81 -5.64 2.68
CA CYS A 79 4.67 -6.68 3.29
C CYS A 79 3.95 -8.05 3.39
N ARG A 80 2.65 -8.05 3.68
CA ARG A 80 1.86 -9.29 3.71
C ARG A 80 1.78 -9.96 2.34
N LEU A 81 1.82 -9.19 1.26
CA LEU A 81 1.81 -9.68 -0.12
C LEU A 81 3.21 -10.03 -0.66
N GLY A 82 4.25 -9.75 0.10
CA GLY A 82 5.64 -10.12 -0.22
C GLY A 82 6.60 -8.95 -0.21
N SER A 83 6.27 -7.80 -0.78
CA SER A 83 7.17 -6.64 -0.94
C SER A 83 8.55 -7.04 -1.44
N TYR A 84 8.61 -7.75 -2.57
CA TYR A 84 9.88 -8.17 -3.15
C TYR A 84 10.70 -6.97 -3.61
N ASP A 85 11.99 -6.96 -3.30
CA ASP A 85 12.91 -5.96 -3.84
C ASP A 85 12.87 -5.93 -5.38
N PHE A 86 12.84 -4.74 -5.97
CA PHE A 86 12.63 -4.60 -7.43
C PHE A 86 13.77 -5.19 -8.27
N ALA A 87 15.00 -5.17 -7.76
CA ALA A 87 16.16 -5.69 -8.46
C ALA A 87 16.50 -7.14 -8.07
N THR A 88 16.58 -7.42 -6.77
CA THR A 88 17.03 -8.72 -6.27
C THR A 88 15.91 -9.74 -6.11
N GLY A 89 14.66 -9.30 -5.94
CA GLY A 89 13.53 -10.15 -5.59
C GLY A 89 13.57 -10.65 -4.15
N GLU A 90 14.44 -10.12 -3.30
CA GLU A 90 14.48 -10.47 -1.89
C GLU A 90 13.20 -10.01 -1.19
N LYS A 91 12.52 -10.93 -0.53
CA LYS A 91 11.28 -10.65 0.20
C LYS A 91 11.57 -9.82 1.46
N VAL A 92 10.71 -8.85 1.75
CA VAL A 92 10.71 -8.16 3.04
C VAL A 92 10.21 -9.11 4.13
N ASP A 93 11.00 -9.28 5.19
CA ASP A 93 10.66 -10.06 6.36
C ASP A 93 11.06 -9.35 7.67
N ARG A 94 10.81 -10.01 8.80
CA ARG A 94 11.11 -9.49 10.14
C ARG A 94 12.60 -9.20 10.35
N ASN A 95 13.50 -9.92 9.67
CA ASN A 95 14.93 -9.83 9.87
C ASN A 95 15.55 -8.69 9.08
N ASN A 96 14.97 -8.35 7.93
CA ASN A 96 15.50 -7.37 7.00
C ASN A 96 14.71 -6.06 6.88
N ILE A 97 13.46 -6.00 7.38
CA ILE A 97 12.61 -4.81 7.24
C ILE A 97 13.24 -3.51 7.75
N ARG A 98 14.08 -3.58 8.78
CA ARG A 98 14.79 -2.41 9.34
C ARG A 98 15.90 -1.87 8.44
N LYS A 99 16.34 -2.68 7.49
CA LYS A 99 17.38 -2.35 6.49
C LYS A 99 16.79 -1.89 5.17
N ARG A 100 15.46 -1.80 5.07
CA ARG A 100 14.78 -1.36 3.85
C ARG A 100 14.62 0.14 3.81
N HIS A 101 14.83 0.70 2.65
CA HIS A 101 14.55 2.10 2.36
C HIS A 101 13.09 2.32 2.00
N HIS A 102 12.55 3.45 2.47
CA HIS A 102 11.29 3.99 2.00
C HIS A 102 11.54 4.72 0.67
N HIS A 103 11.33 4.03 -0.43
CA HIS A 103 11.59 4.51 -1.78
C HIS A 103 10.37 5.25 -2.34
N HIS A 104 10.62 6.40 -2.97
CA HIS A 104 9.60 7.10 -3.76
C HIS A 104 9.47 6.43 -5.13
N ILE A 105 8.32 5.83 -5.42
CA ILE A 105 8.05 5.15 -6.71
C ILE A 105 8.08 6.17 -7.85
N TYR A 106 7.38 7.31 -7.68
CA TYR A 106 7.60 8.51 -8.48
C TYR A 106 8.62 9.40 -7.75
N PRO A 107 9.76 9.74 -8.37
CA PRO A 107 10.83 10.47 -7.71
C PRO A 107 10.38 11.80 -7.13
N ASP A 108 10.83 12.10 -5.90
CA ASP A 108 10.54 13.35 -5.21
C ASP A 108 10.97 14.57 -6.04
N ALA A 109 12.13 14.49 -6.71
CA ALA A 109 12.62 15.56 -7.57
C ALA A 109 11.66 15.87 -8.73
N LEU A 110 11.14 14.83 -9.39
CA LEU A 110 10.20 14.98 -10.50
C LEU A 110 8.88 15.62 -10.04
N LEU A 111 8.34 15.17 -8.89
CA LEU A 111 7.08 15.69 -8.37
C LEU A 111 7.21 17.12 -7.83
N LYS A 112 8.36 17.49 -7.27
CA LYS A 112 8.64 18.87 -6.88
C LYS A 112 8.66 19.86 -8.05
N GLU A 113 9.19 19.46 -9.19
CA GLU A 113 9.20 20.30 -10.40
C GLU A 113 7.78 20.68 -10.85
N VAL A 114 6.81 19.81 -10.57
CA VAL A 114 5.40 20.03 -10.94
C VAL A 114 4.52 20.41 -9.74
N GLU A 115 5.12 20.79 -8.62
CA GLU A 115 4.45 21.22 -7.39
C GLU A 115 3.44 20.20 -6.83
N VAL A 116 3.76 18.91 -6.94
CA VAL A 116 2.93 17.81 -6.43
C VAL A 116 3.56 17.21 -5.18
N GLN A 117 2.73 16.95 -4.17
CA GLN A 117 3.16 16.31 -2.93
C GLN A 117 3.64 14.87 -3.18
N SER A 118 4.93 14.62 -2.94
CA SER A 118 5.56 13.31 -3.13
C SER A 118 5.48 12.41 -1.89
N TYR A 119 5.42 13.01 -0.69
CA TYR A 119 5.46 12.31 0.60
C TYR A 119 4.10 11.76 1.03
N ILE A 120 3.49 10.97 0.18
CA ILE A 120 2.28 10.21 0.45
C ILE A 120 2.59 8.71 0.50
N ALA A 121 1.87 7.97 1.33
CA ALA A 121 2.15 6.54 1.56
C ALA A 121 1.96 5.69 0.30
N LEU A 122 1.03 6.07 -0.56
CA LEU A 122 0.80 5.41 -1.84
C LEU A 122 1.93 5.64 -2.87
N ASN A 123 2.86 6.56 -2.61
CA ASN A 123 4.08 6.73 -3.41
C ASN A 123 5.29 6.02 -2.78
N CYS A 124 5.07 5.20 -1.73
CA CYS A 124 6.14 4.55 -0.99
C CYS A 124 6.22 3.04 -1.27
N ALA A 125 7.43 2.53 -1.46
CA ALA A 125 7.76 1.11 -1.46
C ALA A 125 8.96 0.83 -0.54
N LEU A 126 9.07 -0.41 -0.03
CA LEU A 126 10.20 -0.86 0.77
C LEU A 126 11.16 -1.68 -0.10
N ILE A 127 12.33 -1.14 -0.39
CA ILE A 127 13.36 -1.79 -1.21
C ILE A 127 14.73 -1.74 -0.55
N ASN A 128 15.70 -2.48 -1.08
CA ASN A 128 17.08 -2.45 -0.62
C ASN A 128 17.76 -1.11 -0.92
N ASP A 129 18.81 -0.80 -0.19
CA ASP A 129 19.65 0.38 -0.39
C ASP A 129 20.23 0.41 -1.79
N ASP A 130 20.85 -0.68 -2.23
CA ASP A 130 21.47 -0.79 -3.55
C ASP A 130 20.45 -0.57 -4.67
N THR A 131 19.28 -1.19 -4.57
CA THR A 131 18.17 -0.98 -5.52
C THR A 131 17.70 0.48 -5.53
N ASN A 132 17.60 1.11 -4.36
CA ASN A 132 17.22 2.52 -4.24
C ASN A 132 18.27 3.45 -4.89
N TRP A 133 19.56 3.17 -4.71
CA TRP A 133 20.65 3.91 -5.34
C TRP A 133 20.65 3.75 -6.86
N ASP A 134 20.46 2.53 -7.37
CA ASP A 134 20.42 2.21 -8.80
C ASP A 134 19.27 2.92 -9.53
N ILE A 135 18.09 3.00 -8.90
CA ILE A 135 16.92 3.70 -9.44
C ILE A 135 17.18 5.21 -9.41
N GLY A 136 17.68 5.73 -8.29
CA GLY A 136 18.03 7.13 -8.11
C GLY A 136 16.84 8.06 -8.41
N ARG A 137 17.04 8.99 -9.37
CA ARG A 137 16.04 10.00 -9.78
C ARG A 137 15.40 9.70 -11.14
N LYS A 138 15.58 8.50 -11.67
CA LYS A 138 15.03 8.11 -12.97
C LYS A 138 13.51 8.19 -12.95
N ASP A 139 12.91 8.67 -14.02
CA ASP A 139 11.47 8.58 -14.19
C ASP A 139 11.02 7.11 -14.25
N PRO A 140 9.73 6.83 -13.92
CA PRO A 140 9.24 5.46 -13.78
C PRO A 140 9.46 4.59 -15.02
N LEU A 141 9.24 5.11 -16.23
CA LEU A 141 9.45 4.35 -17.47
C LEU A 141 10.93 4.00 -17.68
N SER A 142 11.82 4.93 -17.34
CA SER A 142 13.27 4.73 -17.50
C SER A 142 13.78 3.63 -16.57
N TYR A 143 13.40 3.62 -15.30
CA TYR A 143 13.86 2.55 -14.41
C TYR A 143 13.17 1.20 -14.70
N LEU A 144 11.92 1.19 -15.18
CA LEU A 144 11.28 -0.05 -15.65
C LEU A 144 12.05 -0.66 -16.81
N LYS A 145 12.41 0.15 -17.82
CA LYS A 145 13.25 -0.31 -18.94
C LYS A 145 14.58 -0.87 -18.47
N ASP A 146 15.19 -0.25 -17.47
CA ASP A 146 16.44 -0.76 -16.88
C ASP A 146 16.21 -2.11 -16.17
N ARG A 147 15.14 -2.28 -15.42
CA ARG A 147 14.82 -3.56 -14.75
C ARG A 147 14.57 -4.69 -15.76
N TYR A 148 13.87 -4.41 -16.85
CA TYR A 148 13.64 -5.41 -17.92
C TYR A 148 14.90 -5.88 -18.65
N LYS A 149 16.03 -5.15 -18.53
CA LYS A 149 17.35 -5.62 -19.00
C LYS A 149 17.97 -6.68 -18.08
N TRP A 150 17.60 -6.73 -16.81
CA TRP A 150 18.20 -7.59 -15.80
C TRP A 150 17.36 -8.83 -15.46
N ALA A 151 16.07 -8.80 -15.72
CA ALA A 151 15.16 -9.91 -15.51
C ALA A 151 14.05 -9.88 -16.55
N SER A 152 13.36 -11.01 -16.75
CA SER A 152 12.19 -11.04 -17.62
C SER A 152 11.10 -10.10 -17.14
N GLU A 153 10.27 -9.61 -18.05
CA GLU A 153 9.15 -8.73 -17.74
C GLU A 153 8.22 -9.33 -16.67
N ASP A 154 7.94 -10.64 -16.77
CA ASP A 154 7.10 -11.35 -15.80
C ASP A 154 7.67 -11.28 -14.37
N ILE A 155 8.99 -11.51 -14.24
CA ILE A 155 9.68 -11.44 -12.94
C ILE A 155 9.63 -10.02 -12.37
N VAL A 156 9.91 -9.01 -13.19
CA VAL A 156 9.86 -7.61 -12.75
C VAL A 156 8.43 -7.24 -12.34
N ASN A 157 7.44 -7.61 -13.14
CA ASN A 157 6.03 -7.35 -12.85
C ASN A 157 5.57 -8.07 -11.58
N GLU A 158 5.99 -9.31 -11.33
CA GLU A 158 5.71 -10.02 -10.08
C GLU A 158 6.25 -9.25 -8.87
N ARG A 159 7.49 -8.74 -8.94
CA ARG A 159 8.11 -7.96 -7.87
C ARG A 159 7.34 -6.66 -7.61
N LEU A 160 7.00 -5.92 -8.66
CA LEU A 160 6.21 -4.68 -8.54
C LEU A 160 4.79 -4.96 -8.02
N ASN A 161 4.16 -6.02 -8.51
CA ASN A 161 2.83 -6.45 -8.09
C ASN A 161 2.78 -6.81 -6.60
N SER A 162 3.87 -7.33 -6.02
CA SER A 162 3.95 -7.61 -4.59
C SER A 162 3.84 -6.36 -3.70
N HIS A 163 4.07 -5.19 -4.28
CA HIS A 163 3.86 -3.88 -3.65
C HIS A 163 2.54 -3.21 -4.07
N LEU A 164 1.67 -3.92 -4.80
CA LEU A 164 0.46 -3.37 -5.42
C LEU A 164 0.75 -2.12 -6.27
N ILE A 165 1.84 -2.18 -7.04
CA ILE A 165 2.20 -1.13 -7.99
C ILE A 165 1.45 -1.38 -9.30
N PRO A 166 0.60 -0.45 -9.77
CA PRO A 166 -0.07 -0.56 -11.05
C PRO A 166 0.92 -0.31 -12.19
N VAL A 167 1.51 -1.39 -12.71
CA VAL A 167 2.62 -1.34 -13.68
C VAL A 167 2.22 -0.61 -14.96
N LYS A 168 0.96 -0.75 -15.40
CA LYS A 168 0.46 -0.06 -16.58
C LYS A 168 0.50 1.46 -16.41
N GLU A 169 0.03 1.97 -15.30
CA GLU A 169 0.03 3.39 -14.96
C GLU A 169 1.46 3.89 -14.70
N LEU A 170 2.30 3.06 -14.10
CA LEU A 170 3.72 3.38 -13.87
C LEU A 170 4.49 3.53 -15.21
N ALA A 171 4.15 2.75 -16.21
CA ALA A 171 4.79 2.77 -17.53
C ALA A 171 4.45 4.01 -18.38
N ASN A 172 3.60 4.93 -17.90
CA ASN A 172 3.26 6.16 -18.60
C ASN A 172 4.37 7.22 -18.65
N GLY A 173 5.51 7.04 -17.98
CA GLY A 173 6.66 7.96 -17.93
C GLY A 173 7.17 8.45 -19.29
N GLY A 174 8.45 8.74 -19.39
CA GLY A 174 9.07 9.26 -20.64
C GLY A 174 8.83 10.75 -20.82
N TYR A 175 8.88 11.50 -19.73
CA TYR A 175 8.56 12.94 -19.68
C TYR A 175 9.59 13.83 -20.40
N GLU A 176 10.78 13.30 -20.68
CA GLU A 176 11.81 14.00 -21.46
C GLU A 176 11.42 14.19 -22.93
N ALA A 177 10.46 13.39 -23.43
CA ALA A 177 9.98 13.51 -24.81
C ALA A 177 8.91 14.59 -25.01
N CYS A 178 8.49 15.27 -23.96
CA CYS A 178 7.54 16.38 -24.04
C CYS A 178 8.18 17.58 -24.73
N THR A 179 7.42 18.25 -25.61
CA THR A 179 7.93 19.37 -26.44
C THR A 179 7.96 20.69 -25.69
N THR A 180 7.16 20.84 -24.63
CA THR A 180 7.08 22.02 -23.78
C THR A 180 7.06 21.66 -22.31
N ASP A 181 7.50 22.61 -21.45
CA ASP A 181 7.44 22.43 -19.99
C ASP A 181 5.99 22.30 -19.49
N SER A 182 5.06 23.03 -20.10
CA SER A 182 3.63 22.93 -19.74
C SER A 182 3.07 21.54 -20.03
N GLU A 183 3.35 20.98 -21.20
CA GLU A 183 2.94 19.63 -21.56
C GLU A 183 3.54 18.60 -20.61
N ARG A 184 4.82 18.72 -20.29
CA ARG A 184 5.52 17.86 -19.34
C ARG A 184 4.88 17.92 -17.96
N LEU A 185 4.60 19.11 -17.44
CA LEU A 185 3.98 19.34 -16.14
C LEU A 185 2.60 18.70 -16.04
N GLU A 186 1.74 18.96 -17.04
CA GLU A 186 0.39 18.38 -17.08
C GLU A 186 0.43 16.86 -17.19
N LYS A 187 1.33 16.31 -18.01
CA LYS A 187 1.49 14.88 -18.19
C LYS A 187 1.94 14.21 -16.88
N VAL A 188 2.94 14.75 -16.18
CA VAL A 188 3.41 14.20 -14.90
C VAL A 188 2.29 14.21 -13.86
N LYS A 189 1.56 15.32 -13.72
CA LYS A 189 0.44 15.42 -12.77
C LYS A 189 -0.63 14.40 -13.04
N ARG A 190 -1.08 14.29 -14.29
CA ARG A 190 -2.12 13.35 -14.71
C ARG A 190 -1.69 11.90 -14.48
N ASP A 191 -0.49 11.55 -14.89
CA ASP A 191 0.02 10.18 -14.81
C ASP A 191 0.24 9.76 -13.35
N PHE A 192 0.73 10.67 -12.51
CA PHE A 192 0.86 10.44 -11.08
C PHE A 192 -0.49 10.29 -10.38
N ASP A 193 -1.48 11.14 -10.68
CA ASP A 193 -2.83 11.04 -10.12
C ASP A 193 -3.47 9.69 -10.51
N ALA A 194 -3.39 9.29 -11.76
CA ALA A 194 -3.89 8.00 -12.23
C ALA A 194 -3.22 6.82 -11.48
N PHE A 195 -1.90 6.87 -11.33
CA PHE A 195 -1.13 5.88 -10.58
C PHE A 195 -1.58 5.77 -9.12
N ILE A 196 -1.68 6.90 -8.42
CA ILE A 196 -2.05 6.94 -7.00
C ILE A 196 -3.47 6.45 -6.78
N ARG A 197 -4.43 6.88 -7.60
CA ARG A 197 -5.84 6.43 -7.51
C ARG A 197 -5.96 4.94 -7.77
N LYS A 198 -5.29 4.41 -8.77
CA LYS A 198 -5.31 2.97 -9.05
C LYS A 198 -4.71 2.17 -7.90
N ARG A 199 -3.59 2.64 -7.36
CA ARG A 199 -2.95 2.00 -6.21
C ARG A 199 -3.82 2.06 -4.95
N ALA A 200 -4.52 3.16 -4.70
CA ALA A 200 -5.48 3.29 -3.61
C ALA A 200 -6.60 2.25 -3.71
N GLN A 201 -7.16 2.03 -4.90
CA GLN A 201 -8.17 0.99 -5.14
C GLN A 201 -7.65 -0.40 -4.79
N TYR A 202 -6.41 -0.72 -5.16
CA TYR A 202 -5.77 -2.00 -4.83
C TYR A 202 -5.64 -2.20 -3.31
N PHE A 203 -5.15 -1.19 -2.60
CA PHE A 203 -5.01 -1.26 -1.15
C PHE A 203 -6.33 -1.30 -0.41
N ALA A 204 -7.34 -0.53 -0.82
CA ALA A 204 -8.67 -0.56 -0.24
C ALA A 204 -9.31 -1.95 -0.39
N TYR A 205 -9.22 -2.55 -1.57
CA TYR A 205 -9.70 -3.91 -1.80
C TYR A 205 -8.95 -4.93 -0.94
N ALA A 206 -7.61 -4.89 -0.93
CA ALA A 206 -6.79 -5.78 -0.11
C ALA A 206 -7.13 -5.66 1.37
N ALA A 207 -7.24 -4.44 1.90
CA ALA A 207 -7.60 -4.18 3.28
C ALA A 207 -8.97 -4.77 3.63
N LYS A 208 -9.96 -4.60 2.75
CA LYS A 208 -11.30 -5.18 2.92
C LYS A 208 -11.25 -6.72 2.99
N GLN A 209 -10.57 -7.37 2.03
CA GLN A 209 -10.45 -8.83 2.03
C GLN A 209 -9.77 -9.36 3.30
N LEU A 210 -8.63 -8.75 3.67
CA LEU A 210 -7.88 -9.13 4.87
C LEU A 210 -8.70 -8.92 6.15
N THR A 211 -9.49 -7.85 6.20
CA THR A 211 -10.37 -7.57 7.34
C THR A 211 -11.55 -8.55 7.41
N ASP A 212 -12.00 -9.07 6.28
CA ASP A 212 -13.01 -10.15 6.20
C ASP A 212 -12.41 -11.54 6.48
N GLY A 213 -11.15 -11.62 6.91
CA GLY A 213 -10.46 -12.88 7.20
C GLY A 213 -10.08 -13.69 5.96
N LYS A 214 -10.18 -13.10 4.76
CA LYS A 214 -9.88 -13.76 3.50
C LYS A 214 -8.41 -13.61 3.14
N TYR A 215 -7.82 -14.67 2.63
CA TYR A 215 -6.54 -14.56 1.93
C TYR A 215 -6.78 -13.98 0.54
N VAL A 216 -5.93 -13.06 0.12
CA VAL A 216 -5.93 -12.51 -1.24
C VAL A 216 -4.49 -12.37 -1.72
N SER A 217 -4.21 -12.74 -2.95
CA SER A 217 -2.91 -12.57 -3.60
C SER A 217 -2.84 -11.22 -4.32
N SER A 218 -1.60 -10.75 -4.58
CA SER A 218 -1.39 -9.54 -5.39
C SER A 218 -1.98 -9.69 -6.80
N VAL A 219 -1.89 -10.88 -7.38
CA VAL A 219 -2.43 -11.19 -8.72
C VAL A 219 -3.95 -11.04 -8.74
N GLU A 220 -4.66 -11.58 -7.73
CA GLU A 220 -6.12 -11.43 -7.63
C GLU A 220 -6.53 -9.97 -7.47
N ILE A 221 -5.78 -9.20 -6.68
CA ILE A 221 -6.05 -7.77 -6.47
C ILE A 221 -5.91 -7.02 -7.80
N ILE A 222 -4.82 -7.21 -8.52
CA ILE A 222 -4.48 -6.46 -9.73
C ILE A 222 -5.41 -6.80 -10.88
N ASN A 223 -5.77 -8.08 -11.03
CA ASN A 223 -6.64 -8.55 -12.11
C ASN A 223 -8.13 -8.28 -11.87
N LYS A 224 -8.50 -7.77 -10.68
CA LYS A 224 -9.88 -7.41 -10.41
C LYS A 224 -10.29 -6.23 -11.28
N ASN A 225 -11.48 -6.33 -11.89
CA ASN A 225 -12.07 -5.20 -12.61
C ASN A 225 -12.70 -4.22 -11.62
N TYR A 226 -12.06 -3.05 -11.45
CA TYR A 226 -12.50 -1.98 -10.55
C TYR A 226 -13.52 -1.05 -11.21
N ASP A 227 -13.62 -1.03 -12.54
CA ASP A 227 -14.48 -0.10 -13.28
C ASP A 227 -15.97 -0.48 -13.19
N LYS A 228 -16.26 -1.73 -12.81
CA LYS A 228 -17.64 -2.22 -12.62
C LYS A 228 -18.21 -1.98 -11.21
N ALA A 229 -17.40 -1.49 -10.27
CA ALA A 229 -17.80 -1.38 -8.87
C ALA A 229 -18.44 -0.01 -8.52
N ASN A 230 -18.43 0.96 -9.42
CA ASN A 230 -18.99 2.31 -9.21
C ASN A 230 -20.40 2.50 -9.80
N GLY A 231 -21.09 1.41 -10.12
CA GLY A 231 -22.43 1.42 -10.69
C GLY A 231 -23.40 0.55 -9.90
N THR A 232 -23.69 0.91 -8.64
CA THR A 232 -24.96 0.62 -7.92
C THR A 232 -25.00 1.45 -6.66
#